data_fc51dfa175082c5421ab9d420c5580af
#
_entry.id   fc51dfa175082c5421ab9d420c5580af
#
_cell.length_a   1.000
_cell.length_b   1.000
_cell.length_c   1.000
_cell.angle_alpha   90.00
_cell.angle_beta   90.00
_cell.angle_gamma   90.00
#
_symmetry.space_group_name_H-M   'P 1'
#
loop_
_entity.id
_entity.type
_entity.pdbx_description
1 polymer ?
#
loop_
_entity_poly.entity_id
_entity_poly.type
_entity_poly.pdbx_seq_one_letter_code
_entity_poly.pdbx_strand_id
1 'polypeptide(L)'
;MLFACLRALHYEPKRMRITVISGDPRRTEKTLRVHAVSRFDGYSVLKRVYQSDLLSSGGGSLLQDVTSWKSMMYYLSIIGMGIFFRKKVFLYSQGIGPVRYHWGRWILRTVMNHVDAITVRDSESKFFLEQLGVKNRIYYTADAVLSLSPVPHDIGREILRKNHIPTNKKLIGISIRRWMNTEV
;
A
#
# COMPACT_ATOMS: atom_id res chain seq x y z
N MET A 1 4.10 4.46 -5.17
CA MET A 1 3.40 3.23 -4.74
C MET A 1 2.14 2.95 -5.57
N LEU A 2 1.07 3.74 -5.48
CA LEU A 2 -0.19 3.49 -6.21
C LEU A 2 -0.01 3.31 -7.73
N PHE A 3 0.80 4.17 -8.38
CA PHE A 3 1.12 4.03 -9.80
C PHE A 3 1.77 2.67 -10.12
N ALA A 4 2.67 2.19 -9.27
CA ALA A 4 3.27 0.87 -9.40
C ALA A 4 2.23 -0.25 -9.31
N CYS A 5 1.29 -0.16 -8.35
CA CYS A 5 0.20 -1.13 -8.22
C CYS A 5 -0.69 -1.16 -9.47
N LEU A 6 -1.08 0.01 -10.00
CA LEU A 6 -1.90 0.10 -11.21
C LEU A 6 -1.20 -0.52 -12.41
N ARG A 7 0.10 -0.28 -12.55
CA ARG A 7 0.90 -0.84 -13.64
C ARG A 7 1.07 -2.35 -13.52
N ALA A 8 1.36 -2.84 -12.34
CA ALA A 8 1.51 -4.27 -12.07
C ALA A 8 0.19 -5.06 -12.28
N LEU A 9 -0.95 -4.41 -12.05
CA LEU A 9 -2.28 -4.99 -12.32
C LEU A 9 -2.67 -4.90 -13.81
N HIS A 10 -1.79 -4.44 -14.69
CA HIS A 10 -2.10 -4.24 -16.11
C HIS A 10 -3.40 -3.45 -16.31
N TYR A 11 -3.51 -2.31 -15.60
CA TYR A 11 -4.73 -1.51 -15.64
C TYR A 11 -5.09 -1.05 -17.04
N GLU A 12 -6.24 -1.52 -17.53
CA GLU A 12 -6.85 -1.12 -18.79
C GLU A 12 -8.15 -0.36 -18.52
N PRO A 13 -8.23 0.98 -18.78
CA PRO A 13 -9.41 1.78 -18.50
C PRO A 13 -10.69 1.29 -19.18
N LYS A 14 -10.57 0.60 -20.31
CA LYS A 14 -11.71 0.05 -21.05
C LYS A 14 -12.31 -1.21 -20.39
N ARG A 15 -11.52 -1.93 -19.61
CA ARG A 15 -11.93 -3.21 -18.99
C ARG A 15 -12.18 -3.10 -17.49
N MET A 16 -11.53 -2.15 -16.84
CA MET A 16 -11.58 -2.01 -15.38
C MET A 16 -11.94 -0.59 -14.98
N ARG A 17 -12.85 -0.44 -14.03
CA ARG A 17 -13.10 0.82 -13.35
C ARG A 17 -12.44 0.79 -12.00
N ILE A 18 -11.39 1.59 -11.83
CA ILE A 18 -10.67 1.70 -10.56
C ILE A 18 -11.09 2.97 -9.85
N THR A 19 -11.46 2.83 -8.58
CA THR A 19 -11.66 3.94 -7.66
C THR A 19 -10.59 3.88 -6.58
N VAL A 20 -9.91 4.99 -6.36
CA VAL A 20 -8.86 5.12 -5.36
C VAL A 20 -9.37 5.88 -4.16
N ILE A 21 -9.18 5.34 -2.96
CA ILE A 21 -9.39 6.06 -1.71
C ILE A 21 -8.13 6.87 -1.43
N SER A 22 -8.22 8.20 -1.52
CA SER A 22 -7.07 9.11 -1.51
C SER A 22 -7.17 10.21 -0.45
N GLY A 23 -6.02 10.66 0.04
CA GLY A 23 -5.93 11.87 0.87
C GLY A 23 -6.09 13.17 0.05
N ASP A 24 -5.76 13.11 -1.25
CA ASP A 24 -5.96 14.20 -2.22
C ASP A 24 -6.55 13.62 -3.51
N PRO A 25 -7.89 13.51 -3.59
CA PRO A 25 -8.57 12.94 -4.76
C PRO A 25 -8.27 13.69 -6.06
N ARG A 26 -8.31 15.02 -6.03
CA ARG A 26 -8.10 15.85 -7.24
C ARG A 26 -6.72 15.59 -7.87
N ARG A 27 -5.68 15.57 -7.04
CA ARG A 27 -4.33 15.26 -7.49
C ARG A 27 -4.23 13.83 -8.02
N THR A 28 -4.86 12.87 -7.34
CA THR A 28 -4.87 11.46 -7.74
C THR A 28 -5.53 11.28 -9.11
N GLU A 29 -6.70 11.87 -9.32
CA GLU A 29 -7.41 11.82 -10.61
C GLU A 29 -6.60 12.43 -11.74
N LYS A 30 -6.04 13.62 -11.51
CA LYS A 30 -5.21 14.31 -12.50
C LYS A 30 -3.94 13.53 -12.88
N THR A 31 -3.29 12.92 -11.88
CA THR A 31 -1.98 12.25 -12.09
C THR A 31 -2.14 10.84 -12.64
N LEU A 32 -3.16 10.10 -12.19
CA LEU A 32 -3.30 8.67 -12.49
C LEU A 32 -4.44 8.36 -13.47
N ARG A 33 -5.26 9.37 -13.80
CA ARG A 33 -6.45 9.23 -14.68
C ARG A 33 -7.40 8.12 -14.23
N VAL A 34 -7.60 8.01 -12.92
CA VAL A 34 -8.53 7.09 -12.27
C VAL A 34 -9.51 7.89 -11.44
N HIS A 35 -10.68 7.32 -11.14
CA HIS A 35 -11.62 7.95 -10.22
C HIS A 35 -11.04 7.91 -8.79
N ALA A 36 -11.21 8.98 -8.01
CA ALA A 36 -10.77 9.00 -6.62
C ALA A 36 -11.85 9.56 -5.68
N VAL A 37 -11.88 9.04 -4.46
CA VAL A 37 -12.73 9.53 -3.37
C VAL A 37 -11.88 9.89 -2.17
N SER A 38 -12.34 10.88 -1.40
CA SER A 38 -11.63 11.29 -0.20
C SER A 38 -11.67 10.19 0.86
N ARG A 39 -10.52 9.90 1.45
CA ARG A 39 -10.42 8.98 2.59
C ARG A 39 -11.16 9.49 3.84
N PHE A 40 -11.49 10.78 3.88
CA PHE A 40 -12.23 11.41 4.98
C PHE A 40 -13.74 11.42 4.76
N ASP A 41 -14.20 11.09 3.55
CA ASP A 41 -15.61 10.94 3.23
C ASP A 41 -16.04 9.47 3.42
N GLY A 42 -16.43 9.15 4.65
CA GLY A 42 -16.82 7.78 5.03
C GLY A 42 -18.02 7.25 4.21
N TYR A 43 -18.96 8.11 3.83
CA TYR A 43 -20.11 7.70 3.02
C TYR A 43 -19.68 7.31 1.60
N SER A 44 -18.86 8.13 0.95
CA SER A 44 -18.34 7.80 -0.37
C SER A 44 -17.47 6.55 -0.35
N VAL A 45 -16.62 6.37 0.67
CA VAL A 45 -15.82 5.15 0.85
C VAL A 45 -16.72 3.92 0.97
N LEU A 46 -17.70 3.96 1.88
CA LEU A 46 -18.66 2.86 2.08
C LEU A 46 -19.39 2.50 0.79
N LYS A 47 -19.94 3.52 0.09
CA LYS A 47 -20.64 3.36 -1.17
C LYS A 47 -19.76 2.71 -2.24
N ARG A 48 -18.49 3.13 -2.36
CA ARG A 48 -17.57 2.57 -3.35
C ARG A 48 -17.15 1.15 -3.01
N VAL A 49 -16.90 0.84 -1.74
CA VAL A 49 -16.63 -0.54 -1.31
C VAL A 49 -17.85 -1.43 -1.60
N TYR A 50 -19.05 -0.97 -1.28
CA TYR A 50 -20.28 -1.72 -1.58
C TYR A 50 -20.49 -1.98 -3.07
N GLN A 51 -20.13 -1.03 -3.93
CA GLN A 51 -20.28 -1.12 -5.39
C GLN A 51 -19.14 -1.83 -6.10
N SER A 52 -18.06 -2.16 -5.39
CA SER A 52 -16.90 -2.82 -6.00
C SER A 52 -17.08 -4.33 -6.07
N ASP A 53 -16.39 -4.96 -7.02
CA ASP A 53 -16.26 -6.41 -7.12
C ASP A 53 -15.04 -6.90 -6.35
N LEU A 54 -14.00 -6.06 -6.31
CA LEU A 54 -12.72 -6.34 -5.64
C LEU A 54 -12.27 -5.12 -4.83
N LEU A 55 -11.91 -5.35 -3.58
CA LEU A 55 -11.18 -4.40 -2.75
C LEU A 55 -9.71 -4.81 -2.71
N SER A 56 -8.84 -3.98 -3.26
CA SER A 56 -7.40 -4.18 -3.13
C SER A 56 -6.81 -3.20 -2.11
N SER A 57 -6.21 -3.74 -1.07
CA SER A 57 -5.40 -2.97 -0.12
C SER A 57 -3.94 -3.23 -0.41
N GLY A 58 -3.22 -2.24 -0.91
CA GLY A 58 -1.88 -2.50 -1.38
C GLY A 58 -0.90 -1.37 -1.30
N GLY A 59 0.36 -1.79 -1.26
CA GLY A 59 1.52 -0.93 -1.24
C GLY A 59 1.79 -0.24 0.10
N GLY A 60 3.03 -0.23 0.53
CA GLY A 60 3.47 0.40 1.78
C GLY A 60 3.29 -0.48 3.02
N SER A 61 3.60 0.11 4.17
CA SER A 61 3.44 -0.52 5.48
C SER A 61 2.25 0.14 6.18
N LEU A 62 1.04 -0.26 5.78
CA LEU A 62 -0.20 0.34 6.26
C LEU A 62 -0.71 -0.32 7.55
N LEU A 63 -0.40 -1.60 7.75
CA LEU A 63 -0.89 -2.43 8.84
C LEU A 63 0.19 -2.57 9.93
N GLN A 64 0.48 -1.44 10.58
CA GLN A 64 1.40 -1.32 11.70
C GLN A 64 0.92 -0.25 12.68
N ASP A 65 1.23 -0.39 13.95
CA ASP A 65 0.85 0.58 14.99
C ASP A 65 2.00 1.47 15.48
N VAL A 66 3.21 1.28 14.95
CA VAL A 66 4.41 2.04 15.34
C VAL A 66 4.26 3.53 15.05
N THR A 67 3.66 3.89 13.93
CA THR A 67 3.42 5.30 13.58
C THR A 67 2.09 5.80 14.13
N SER A 68 1.03 5.02 14.06
CA SER A 68 -0.29 5.35 14.60
C SER A 68 -1.21 4.13 14.59
N TRP A 69 -1.68 3.72 15.76
CA TRP A 69 -2.71 2.69 15.88
C TRP A 69 -4.03 3.10 15.19
N LYS A 70 -4.37 4.41 15.18
CA LYS A 70 -5.56 4.94 14.50
C LYS A 70 -5.48 4.71 12.98
N SER A 71 -4.29 4.88 12.40
CA SER A 71 -4.07 4.63 10.98
C SER A 71 -4.27 3.15 10.64
N MET A 72 -3.71 2.25 11.45
CA MET A 72 -3.90 0.81 11.28
C MET A 72 -5.39 0.43 11.33
N MET A 73 -6.11 0.94 12.34
CA MET A 73 -7.55 0.68 12.49
C MET A 73 -8.37 1.20 11.32
N TYR A 74 -8.02 2.36 10.78
CA TYR A 74 -8.67 2.90 9.59
C TYR A 74 -8.52 1.94 8.39
N TYR A 75 -7.33 1.43 8.11
CA TYR A 75 -7.15 0.47 7.01
C TYR A 75 -7.84 -0.86 7.27
N LEU A 76 -7.76 -1.37 8.50
CA LEU A 76 -8.48 -2.59 8.89
C LEU A 76 -10.00 -2.43 8.80
N SER A 77 -10.55 -1.25 9.09
CA SER A 77 -12.00 -1.01 8.94
C SER A 77 -12.44 -1.05 7.47
N ILE A 78 -11.64 -0.50 6.55
CA ILE A 78 -11.95 -0.58 5.11
C ILE A 78 -11.89 -2.03 4.62
N ILE A 79 -10.87 -2.79 5.02
CA ILE A 79 -10.78 -4.22 4.71
C ILE A 79 -11.97 -4.97 5.29
N GLY A 80 -12.32 -4.68 6.55
CA GLY A 80 -13.48 -5.25 7.22
C GLY A 80 -14.82 -4.94 6.53
N MET A 81 -14.98 -3.74 5.99
CA MET A 81 -16.15 -3.39 5.14
C MET A 81 -16.22 -4.27 3.89
N GLY A 82 -15.09 -4.50 3.22
CA GLY A 82 -15.02 -5.41 2.07
C GLY A 82 -15.48 -6.82 2.44
N ILE A 83 -14.98 -7.36 3.53
CA ILE A 83 -15.37 -8.68 4.06
C ILE A 83 -16.86 -8.70 4.43
N PHE A 84 -17.34 -7.68 5.14
CA PHE A 84 -18.74 -7.58 5.56
C PHE A 84 -19.70 -7.56 4.36
N PHE A 85 -19.37 -6.84 3.31
CA PHE A 85 -20.15 -6.81 2.07
C PHE A 85 -19.87 -7.98 1.13
N ARG A 86 -19.12 -8.99 1.60
CA ARG A 86 -18.78 -10.20 0.82
C ARG A 86 -18.10 -9.89 -0.51
N LYS A 87 -17.27 -8.84 -0.52
CA LYS A 87 -16.44 -8.50 -1.68
C LYS A 87 -15.17 -9.31 -1.66
N LYS A 88 -14.61 -9.55 -2.85
CA LYS A 88 -13.27 -10.11 -2.91
C LYS A 88 -12.26 -9.12 -2.33
N VAL A 89 -11.41 -9.59 -1.41
CA VAL A 89 -10.44 -8.74 -0.72
C VAL A 89 -9.04 -9.27 -0.97
N PHE A 90 -8.19 -8.43 -1.53
CA PHE A 90 -6.81 -8.75 -1.87
C PHE A 90 -5.83 -7.80 -1.19
N LEU A 91 -4.93 -8.33 -0.38
CA LEU A 91 -3.78 -7.60 0.13
C LEU A 91 -2.62 -7.76 -0.86
N TYR A 92 -2.22 -6.63 -1.44
CA TYR A 92 -1.22 -6.63 -2.52
C TYR A 92 0.10 -6.02 -2.06
N SER A 93 1.17 -6.83 -2.04
CA SER A 93 2.55 -6.40 -1.79
C SER A 93 2.70 -5.52 -0.54
N GLN A 94 2.08 -5.93 0.57
CA GLN A 94 2.11 -5.15 1.81
C GLN A 94 3.31 -5.48 2.69
N GLY A 95 3.86 -4.44 3.33
CA GLY A 95 4.64 -4.59 4.56
C GLY A 95 3.68 -4.59 5.76
N ILE A 96 3.78 -5.58 6.63
CA ILE A 96 2.88 -5.76 7.77
C ILE A 96 3.69 -5.87 9.06
N GLY A 97 3.28 -5.10 10.07
CA GLY A 97 3.91 -5.06 11.38
C GLY A 97 5.10 -4.08 11.46
N PRO A 98 5.70 -3.97 12.65
CA PRO A 98 5.25 -4.61 13.88
C PRO A 98 3.93 -4.05 14.42
N VAL A 99 3.17 -4.89 15.14
CA VAL A 99 1.98 -4.50 15.89
C VAL A 99 2.22 -4.81 17.37
N ARG A 100 2.22 -3.77 18.19
CA ARG A 100 2.59 -3.84 19.61
C ARG A 100 1.42 -4.25 20.49
N TYR A 101 0.23 -3.69 20.24
CA TYR A 101 -0.95 -3.92 21.06
C TYR A 101 -1.54 -5.31 20.84
N HIS A 102 -1.81 -6.05 21.90
CA HIS A 102 -2.42 -7.39 21.83
C HIS A 102 -3.79 -7.39 21.14
N TRP A 103 -4.65 -6.40 21.43
CA TRP A 103 -5.93 -6.25 20.77
C TRP A 103 -5.76 -5.96 19.24
N GLY A 104 -4.74 -5.19 18.88
CA GLY A 104 -4.41 -4.93 17.47
C GLY A 104 -3.98 -6.20 16.73
N ARG A 105 -3.18 -7.04 17.37
CA ARG A 105 -2.79 -8.36 16.85
C ARG A 105 -4.00 -9.27 16.65
N TRP A 106 -4.91 -9.30 17.63
CA TRP A 106 -6.12 -10.11 17.53
C TRP A 106 -7.02 -9.66 16.36
N ILE A 107 -7.27 -8.35 16.22
CA ILE A 107 -8.06 -7.80 15.10
C ILE A 107 -7.38 -8.10 13.78
N LEU A 108 -6.07 -7.83 13.66
CA LEU A 108 -5.31 -8.10 12.46
C LEU A 108 -5.41 -9.57 12.05
N ARG A 109 -5.15 -10.49 12.98
CA ARG A 109 -5.30 -11.94 12.72
C ARG A 109 -6.70 -12.28 12.24
N THR A 110 -7.73 -11.77 12.89
CA THR A 110 -9.12 -12.05 12.55
C THR A 110 -9.42 -11.57 11.12
N VAL A 111 -9.06 -10.35 10.79
CA VAL A 111 -9.28 -9.78 9.45
C VAL A 111 -8.49 -10.56 8.39
N MET A 112 -7.21 -10.87 8.65
CA MET A 112 -6.37 -11.59 7.70
C MET A 112 -6.87 -13.01 7.39
N ASN A 113 -7.57 -13.64 8.33
CA ASN A 113 -8.17 -14.95 8.10
C ASN A 113 -9.47 -14.93 7.26
N HIS A 114 -9.98 -13.73 6.95
CA HIS A 114 -11.21 -13.56 6.15
C HIS A 114 -10.97 -12.88 4.79
N VAL A 115 -9.74 -12.55 4.43
CA VAL A 115 -9.42 -12.01 3.11
C VAL A 115 -9.21 -13.16 2.11
N ASP A 116 -9.40 -12.90 0.82
CA ASP A 116 -9.30 -13.93 -0.23
C ASP A 116 -7.84 -14.22 -0.62
N ALA A 117 -6.97 -13.22 -0.61
CA ALA A 117 -5.56 -13.40 -0.95
C ALA A 117 -4.65 -12.41 -0.21
N ILE A 118 -3.48 -12.89 0.19
CA ILE A 118 -2.47 -12.09 0.90
C ILE A 118 -1.14 -12.22 0.16
N THR A 119 -0.60 -11.10 -0.32
CA THR A 119 0.78 -11.02 -0.75
C THR A 119 1.53 -10.00 0.11
N VAL A 120 2.72 -10.36 0.52
CA VAL A 120 3.62 -9.50 1.32
C VAL A 120 4.92 -9.28 0.56
N ARG A 121 5.56 -8.13 0.79
CA ARG A 121 6.76 -7.73 0.05
C ARG A 121 8.08 -8.15 0.71
N ASP A 122 8.03 -8.58 1.95
CA ASP A 122 9.22 -8.97 2.72
C ASP A 122 8.94 -10.21 3.58
N SER A 123 10.01 -10.94 3.89
CA SER A 123 9.97 -12.16 4.68
C SER A 123 9.55 -11.91 6.13
N GLU A 124 9.86 -10.74 6.67
CA GLU A 124 9.52 -10.35 8.04
C GLU A 124 8.00 -10.23 8.20
N SER A 125 7.33 -9.58 7.23
CA SER A 125 5.86 -9.51 7.20
C SER A 125 5.20 -10.89 7.12
N LYS A 126 5.77 -11.79 6.31
CA LYS A 126 5.28 -13.17 6.21
C LYS A 126 5.44 -13.89 7.55
N PHE A 127 6.63 -13.88 8.10
CA PHE A 127 6.93 -14.52 9.39
C PHE A 127 6.04 -13.96 10.51
N PHE A 128 5.85 -12.64 10.56
CA PHE A 128 4.99 -11.99 11.54
C PHE A 128 3.53 -12.49 11.46
N LEU A 129 2.95 -12.58 10.26
CA LEU A 129 1.59 -13.09 10.08
C LEU A 129 1.46 -14.57 10.45
N GLU A 130 2.47 -15.39 10.13
CA GLU A 130 2.51 -16.80 10.51
C GLU A 130 2.58 -16.96 12.03
N GLN A 131 3.43 -16.19 12.71
CA GLN A 131 3.52 -16.15 14.17
C GLN A 131 2.22 -15.66 14.84
N LEU A 132 1.50 -14.78 14.14
CA LEU A 132 0.20 -14.29 14.62
C LEU A 132 -0.92 -15.36 14.52
N GLY A 133 -0.66 -16.45 13.81
CA GLY A 133 -1.61 -17.54 13.59
C GLY A 133 -2.62 -17.23 12.47
N VAL A 134 -2.17 -16.52 11.43
CA VAL A 134 -2.95 -16.38 10.18
C VAL A 134 -2.90 -17.71 9.46
N LYS A 135 -4.09 -18.26 9.14
CA LYS A 135 -4.25 -19.59 8.49
C LYS A 135 -4.27 -19.49 6.96
N ASN A 136 -4.63 -18.32 6.42
CA ASN A 136 -4.63 -18.09 4.98
C ASN A 136 -3.23 -18.23 4.40
N ARG A 137 -3.16 -18.69 3.16
CA ARG A 137 -1.89 -18.77 2.44
C ARG A 137 -1.31 -17.39 2.20
N ILE A 138 -0.08 -17.18 2.64
CA ILE A 138 0.66 -15.93 2.52
C ILE A 138 1.71 -16.11 1.44
N TYR A 139 1.59 -15.32 0.36
CA TYR A 139 2.56 -15.34 -0.73
C TYR A 139 3.62 -14.25 -0.49
N TYR A 140 4.88 -14.67 -0.48
CA TYR A 140 5.99 -13.74 -0.47
C TYR A 140 6.28 -13.29 -1.90
N THR A 141 6.26 -11.99 -2.13
CA THR A 141 6.44 -11.38 -3.45
C THR A 141 7.40 -10.19 -3.35
N ALA A 142 7.67 -9.54 -4.46
CA ALA A 142 8.45 -8.30 -4.46
C ALA A 142 7.57 -7.08 -4.12
N ASP A 143 8.21 -5.95 -3.73
CA ASP A 143 7.53 -4.67 -3.63
C ASP A 143 7.02 -4.24 -5.02
N ALA A 144 5.78 -3.76 -5.08
CA ALA A 144 5.15 -3.31 -6.32
C ALA A 144 5.98 -2.25 -7.07
N VAL A 145 6.81 -1.49 -6.38
CA VAL A 145 7.71 -0.48 -6.98
C VAL A 145 8.69 -1.11 -7.96
N LEU A 146 9.10 -2.35 -7.77
CA LEU A 146 10.02 -3.06 -8.66
C LEU A 146 9.42 -3.34 -10.04
N SER A 147 8.10 -3.22 -10.22
CA SER A 147 7.45 -3.30 -11.52
C SER A 147 7.60 -2.04 -12.38
N LEU A 148 8.12 -0.95 -11.81
CA LEU A 148 8.33 0.29 -12.54
C LEU A 148 9.57 0.20 -13.41
N SER A 149 9.44 0.60 -14.66
CA SER A 149 10.59 0.79 -15.53
C SER A 149 11.48 1.91 -15.00
N PRO A 150 12.81 1.77 -15.08
CA PRO A 150 13.72 2.85 -14.72
C PRO A 150 13.41 4.12 -15.52
N VAL A 151 13.58 5.26 -14.88
CA VAL A 151 13.51 6.55 -15.57
C VAL A 151 14.69 6.65 -16.54
N PRO A 152 14.52 7.20 -17.77
CA PRO A 152 15.61 7.42 -18.69
C PRO A 152 16.79 8.15 -18.03
N HIS A 153 18.01 7.70 -18.31
CA HIS A 153 19.23 8.26 -17.71
C HIS A 153 19.38 9.76 -17.90
N ASP A 154 18.87 10.28 -19.02
CA ASP A 154 18.95 11.70 -19.34
C ASP A 154 18.17 12.58 -18.36
N ILE A 155 17.01 12.13 -17.90
CA ILE A 155 16.22 12.84 -16.89
C ILE A 155 17.00 12.90 -15.56
N GLY A 156 17.62 11.79 -15.16
CA GLY A 156 18.45 11.75 -13.96
C GLY A 156 19.64 12.71 -14.06
N ARG A 157 20.33 12.71 -15.21
CA ARG A 157 21.45 13.63 -15.47
C ARG A 157 21.01 15.09 -15.49
N GLU A 158 19.85 15.40 -16.03
CA GLU A 158 19.29 16.76 -16.03
C GLU A 158 19.01 17.24 -14.59
N ILE A 159 18.43 16.39 -13.76
CA ILE A 159 18.18 16.70 -12.34
C ILE A 159 19.49 16.98 -11.61
N LEU A 160 20.51 16.14 -11.81
CA LEU A 160 21.84 16.33 -11.21
C LEU A 160 22.46 17.66 -11.67
N ARG A 161 22.39 17.96 -12.97
CA ARG A 161 22.92 19.18 -13.56
C ARG A 161 22.22 20.45 -13.03
N LYS A 162 20.88 20.41 -12.90
CA LYS A 162 20.09 21.50 -12.30
C LYS A 162 20.45 21.76 -10.83
N ASN A 163 20.92 20.75 -10.12
CA ASN A 163 21.36 20.87 -8.73
C ASN A 163 22.89 21.02 -8.59
N HIS A 164 23.59 21.38 -9.68
CA HIS A 164 25.05 21.59 -9.71
C HIS A 164 25.87 20.37 -9.24
N ILE A 165 25.35 19.17 -9.40
CA ILE A 165 26.06 17.93 -9.04
C ILE A 165 26.84 17.45 -10.27
N PRO A 166 28.18 17.27 -10.15
CA PRO A 166 28.99 16.86 -11.29
C PRO A 166 28.62 15.43 -11.73
N THR A 167 28.37 15.25 -13.05
CA THR A 167 27.96 13.96 -13.64
C THR A 167 29.13 13.15 -14.19
N ASN A 168 30.35 13.69 -14.12
CA ASN A 168 31.58 13.06 -14.60
C ASN A 168 32.36 12.32 -13.48
N LYS A 169 31.83 12.28 -12.28
CA LYS A 169 32.40 11.57 -11.12
C LYS A 169 31.51 10.41 -10.71
N LYS A 170 32.09 9.44 -10.00
CA LYS A 170 31.30 8.40 -9.31
C LYS A 170 30.44 9.06 -8.23
N LEU A 171 29.15 8.78 -8.24
CA LEU A 171 28.19 9.33 -7.29
C LEU A 171 27.70 8.22 -6.35
N ILE A 172 27.57 8.56 -5.08
CA ILE A 172 26.90 7.72 -4.07
C ILE A 172 25.64 8.48 -3.66
N GLY A 173 24.49 7.88 -3.93
CA GLY A 173 23.20 8.40 -3.49
C GLY A 173 22.84 7.85 -2.13
N ILE A 174 22.56 8.75 -1.17
CA ILE A 174 22.10 8.37 0.18
C ILE A 174 20.72 8.99 0.39
N SER A 175 19.72 8.14 0.66
CA SER A 175 18.36 8.57 1.00
C SER A 175 18.09 8.26 2.46
N ILE A 176 18.05 9.29 3.28
CA ILE A 176 17.80 9.15 4.72
C ILE A 176 16.35 9.48 5.02
N ARG A 177 15.69 8.58 5.75
CA ARG A 177 14.35 8.79 6.30
C ARG A 177 14.39 8.66 7.82
N ARG A 178 13.81 9.63 8.52
CA ARG A 178 13.61 9.52 9.97
C ARG A 178 12.65 8.35 10.23
N TRP A 179 13.09 7.34 10.96
CA TRP A 179 12.31 6.12 11.17
C TRP A 179 11.69 6.05 12.55
N MET A 180 12.08 6.57 13.54
CA MET A 180 11.42 6.66 14.85
C MET A 180 12.02 7.82 15.67
N ASN A 181 11.23 8.40 16.57
CA ASN A 181 11.81 9.12 17.71
C ASN A 181 12.28 8.05 18.69
N THR A 182 13.47 7.53 18.53
CA THR A 182 14.21 6.92 19.62
C THR A 182 14.74 8.09 20.45
N GLU A 183 14.00 8.48 21.47
CA GLU A 183 14.62 9.12 22.62
C GLU A 183 15.48 8.03 23.24
N VAL A 184 16.80 8.20 23.16
CA VAL A 184 17.81 7.45 23.87
C VAL A 184 17.92 8.08 25.25
#